data_62b0bfa8bf458e3ec9e4773ba39bd49e
#
_entry.id   62b0bfa8bf458e3ec9e4773ba39bd49e
#
_cell.length_a   1.000
_cell.length_b   1.000
_cell.length_c   1.000
_cell.angle_alpha   90.00
_cell.angle_beta   90.00
_cell.angle_gamma   90.00
#
_symmetry.space_group_name_H-M   'P 1'
#
loop_
_entity.id
_entity.type
_entity.pdbx_description
1 polymer ?
#
loop_
_entity_poly.entity_id
_entity_poly.type
_entity_poly.pdbx_seq_one_letter_code
_entity_poly.pdbx_strand_id
1 'polypeptide(L)'
;MCLIDQQRTGQKLKIMFKLAGYDVKYIQEYLNLSCPQPIYRWFKGQNLPTVEKLYALSILLGVHMEELLVLQGQPMNIGLYKVAQESKDKRLLYYAQCLQRVA
;
A
#
# COMPACT_ATOMS: atom_id res chain seq x y z
N MET A 1 -19.20 -10.70 -10.60
CA MET A 1 -18.87 -9.29 -10.82
C MET A 1 -17.68 -8.89 -9.96
N CYS A 2 -16.66 -8.32 -10.57
CA CYS A 2 -15.44 -7.94 -9.86
C CYS A 2 -15.53 -6.47 -9.46
N LEU A 3 -15.62 -6.18 -8.16
CA LEU A 3 -15.67 -4.80 -7.67
C LEU A 3 -14.30 -4.13 -7.69
N ILE A 4 -13.24 -4.91 -7.58
CA ILE A 4 -11.87 -4.40 -7.47
C ILE A 4 -11.23 -4.43 -8.83
N ASP A 5 -10.64 -3.30 -9.24
CA ASP A 5 -9.86 -3.20 -10.45
C ASP A 5 -8.44 -3.68 -10.14
N GLN A 6 -8.13 -4.92 -10.51
CA GLN A 6 -6.84 -5.54 -10.19
C GLN A 6 -5.67 -4.80 -10.81
N GLN A 7 -5.84 -4.34 -12.03
CA GLN A 7 -4.78 -3.66 -12.76
C GLN A 7 -4.43 -2.32 -12.12
N ARG A 8 -5.46 -1.54 -11.79
CA ARG A 8 -5.26 -0.24 -11.17
C ARG A 8 -4.79 -0.37 -9.72
N THR A 9 -5.27 -1.41 -9.02
CA THR A 9 -4.81 -1.71 -7.68
C THR A 9 -3.31 -2.03 -7.69
N GLY A 10 -2.86 -2.82 -8.66
CA GLY A 10 -1.44 -3.12 -8.80
C GLY A 10 -0.61 -1.88 -9.09
N GLN A 11 -1.11 -1.00 -9.94
CA GLN A 11 -0.44 0.26 -10.22
C GLN A 11 -0.35 1.14 -8.97
N LYS A 12 -1.43 1.20 -8.21
CA LYS A 12 -1.46 1.96 -6.96
C LYS A 12 -0.45 1.43 -5.95
N LEU A 13 -0.39 0.11 -5.77
CA LEU A 13 0.57 -0.51 -4.88
C LEU A 13 2.00 -0.17 -5.29
N LYS A 14 2.29 -0.27 -6.58
CA LYS A 14 3.62 0.05 -7.09
C LYS A 14 4.00 1.50 -6.80
N ILE A 15 3.08 2.42 -7.03
CA ILE A 15 3.32 3.84 -6.77
C ILE A 15 3.51 4.09 -5.28
N MET A 16 2.68 3.50 -4.44
CA MET A 16 2.78 3.68 -3.00
C MET A 16 4.08 3.14 -2.44
N PHE A 17 4.54 1.98 -2.90
CA PHE A 17 5.84 1.44 -2.50
C PHE A 17 6.97 2.39 -2.90
N LYS A 18 6.90 2.91 -4.11
CA LYS A 18 7.91 3.83 -4.61
C LYS A 18 7.94 5.12 -3.81
N LEU A 19 6.77 5.68 -3.51
CA LEU A 19 6.67 6.90 -2.71
C LEU A 19 7.18 6.68 -1.28
N ALA A 20 6.97 5.50 -0.73
CA ALA A 20 7.43 5.15 0.60
C ALA A 20 8.91 4.80 0.65
N GLY A 21 9.55 4.59 -0.52
CA GLY A 21 10.95 4.24 -0.59
C GLY A 21 11.22 2.75 -0.42
N TYR A 22 10.23 1.90 -0.60
CA TYR A 22 10.39 0.46 -0.50
C TYR A 22 10.58 -0.16 -1.88
N ASP A 23 11.60 -0.99 -2.03
CA ASP A 23 11.79 -1.75 -3.27
C ASP A 23 11.16 -3.13 -3.15
N VAL A 24 11.17 -3.86 -4.26
CA VAL A 24 10.56 -5.19 -4.31
C VAL A 24 11.24 -6.14 -3.34
N LYS A 25 12.56 -6.05 -3.23
CA LYS A 25 13.33 -6.91 -2.33
C LYS A 25 12.94 -6.68 -0.88
N TYR A 26 12.75 -5.43 -0.48
CA TYR A 26 12.32 -5.09 0.86
C TYR A 26 10.95 -5.68 1.17
N ILE A 27 10.00 -5.51 0.23
CA ILE A 27 8.65 -6.04 0.40
C ILE A 27 8.68 -7.57 0.45
N GLN A 28 9.51 -8.20 -0.39
CA GLN A 28 9.67 -9.65 -0.36
C GLN A 28 10.12 -10.14 1.02
N GLU A 29 11.10 -9.49 1.58
CA GLU A 29 11.62 -9.85 2.90
C GLU A 29 10.60 -9.58 4.00
N TYR A 30 9.91 -8.44 3.92
CA TYR A 30 8.89 -8.07 4.89
C TYR A 30 7.75 -9.09 4.93
N LEU A 31 7.30 -9.55 3.77
CA LEU A 31 6.23 -10.53 3.67
C LEU A 31 6.71 -11.97 3.79
N ASN A 32 8.01 -12.17 3.94
CA ASN A 32 8.62 -13.49 4.05
C ASN A 32 8.30 -14.38 2.86
N LEU A 33 8.40 -13.81 1.67
CA LEU A 33 8.17 -14.53 0.42
C LEU A 33 9.46 -15.18 -0.06
N SER A 34 9.34 -16.40 -0.59
CA SER A 34 10.50 -17.12 -1.11
C SER A 34 11.02 -16.53 -2.42
N CYS A 35 10.18 -15.79 -3.16
CA CYS A 35 10.56 -15.18 -4.43
C CYS A 35 9.77 -13.88 -4.64
N PRO A 36 10.22 -12.99 -5.52
CA PRO A 36 9.52 -11.73 -5.78
C PRO A 36 8.38 -11.85 -6.80
N GLN A 37 8.18 -13.02 -7.39
CA GLN A 37 7.19 -13.19 -8.44
C GLN A 37 5.77 -12.75 -8.07
N PRO A 38 5.25 -13.09 -6.88
CA PRO A 38 3.91 -12.63 -6.52
C PRO A 38 3.77 -11.11 -6.55
N ILE A 39 4.80 -10.39 -6.12
CA ILE A 39 4.78 -8.91 -6.09
C ILE A 39 4.66 -8.37 -7.51
N TYR A 40 5.42 -8.90 -8.44
CA TYR A 40 5.34 -8.48 -9.84
C TYR A 40 3.98 -8.79 -10.45
N ARG A 41 3.37 -9.91 -10.06
CA ARG A 41 2.02 -10.25 -10.52
C ARG A 41 0.99 -9.25 -10.01
N TRP A 42 1.15 -8.77 -8.78
CA TRP A 42 0.27 -7.73 -8.25
C TRP A 42 0.40 -6.46 -9.07
N PHE A 43 1.63 -6.05 -9.38
CA PHE A 43 1.88 -4.85 -10.17
C PHE A 43 1.28 -4.93 -11.56
N LYS A 44 1.28 -6.12 -12.15
CA LYS A 44 0.73 -6.33 -13.49
C LYS A 44 -0.79 -6.51 -13.50
N GLY A 45 -1.39 -6.63 -12.34
CA GLY A 45 -2.83 -6.83 -12.23
C GLY A 45 -3.27 -8.25 -12.50
N GLN A 46 -2.36 -9.21 -12.44
CA GLN A 46 -2.69 -10.62 -12.65
C GLN A 46 -3.32 -11.25 -11.42
N ASN A 47 -2.88 -10.83 -10.24
CA ASN A 47 -3.38 -11.32 -8.96
C ASN A 47 -3.50 -10.17 -7.98
N LEU A 48 -4.29 -10.38 -6.94
CA LEU A 48 -4.33 -9.51 -5.78
C LEU A 48 -3.59 -10.18 -4.63
N PRO A 49 -3.00 -9.40 -3.70
CA PRO A 49 -2.45 -9.98 -2.47
C PRO A 49 -3.54 -10.70 -1.69
N THR A 50 -3.16 -11.74 -0.96
CA THR A 50 -4.10 -12.36 -0.02
C THR A 50 -4.46 -11.35 1.07
N VAL A 51 -5.55 -11.61 1.79
CA VAL A 51 -6.01 -10.72 2.86
C VAL A 51 -4.91 -10.52 3.89
N GLU A 52 -4.21 -11.58 4.25
CA GLU A 52 -3.12 -11.52 5.22
C GLU A 52 -1.98 -10.60 4.74
N LYS A 53 -1.58 -10.77 3.48
CA LYS A 53 -0.51 -9.95 2.92
C LYS A 53 -0.95 -8.51 2.72
N LEU A 54 -2.20 -8.32 2.31
CA LEU A 54 -2.77 -6.99 2.16
C LEU A 54 -2.80 -6.24 3.50
N TYR A 55 -3.18 -6.94 4.56
CA TYR A 55 -3.18 -6.37 5.90
C TYR A 55 -1.76 -5.99 6.34
N ALA A 56 -0.79 -6.87 6.10
CA ALA A 56 0.60 -6.60 6.42
C ALA A 56 1.13 -5.37 5.66
N LEU A 57 0.76 -5.24 4.39
CA LEU A 57 1.14 -4.08 3.59
C LEU A 57 0.49 -2.80 4.10
N SER A 58 -0.75 -2.88 4.58
CA SER A 58 -1.43 -1.72 5.15
C SER A 58 -0.70 -1.20 6.38
N ILE A 59 -0.23 -2.10 7.22
CA ILE A 59 0.56 -1.73 8.40
C ILE A 59 1.88 -1.10 7.99
N LEU A 60 2.57 -1.71 7.02
CA LEU A 60 3.86 -1.21 6.55
C LEU A 60 3.74 0.20 5.97
N LEU A 61 2.69 0.44 5.20
CA LEU A 61 2.47 1.74 4.54
C LEU A 61 1.74 2.74 5.43
N GLY A 62 1.20 2.30 6.57
CA GLY A 62 0.51 3.18 7.49
C GLY A 62 -0.83 3.66 6.99
N VAL A 63 -1.53 2.84 6.22
CA VAL A 63 -2.84 3.17 5.66
C VAL A 63 -3.82 2.04 5.96
N HIS A 64 -5.11 2.27 5.74
CA HIS A 64 -6.11 1.22 5.86
C HIS A 64 -6.05 0.28 4.65
N MET A 65 -6.43 -0.98 4.85
CA MET A 65 -6.42 -1.97 3.76
C MET A 65 -7.20 -1.50 2.54
N GLU A 66 -8.35 -0.89 2.76
CA GLU A 66 -9.22 -0.42 1.69
C GLU A 66 -8.60 0.70 0.86
N GLU A 67 -7.63 1.42 1.42
CA GLU A 67 -6.92 2.46 0.69
C GLU A 67 -5.92 1.89 -0.32
N LEU A 68 -5.57 0.63 -0.17
CA LEU A 68 -4.69 -0.06 -1.10
C LEU A 68 -5.43 -0.55 -2.34
N LEU A 69 -6.75 -0.61 -2.28
CA LEU A 69 -7.58 -1.17 -3.33
C LEU A 69 -8.19 -0.06 -4.19
N VAL A 70 -8.33 -0.32 -5.47
CA VAL A 70 -9.01 0.58 -6.41
C VAL A 70 -10.25 -0.13 -6.91
N LEU A 71 -11.41 0.49 -6.71
CA LEU A 71 -12.67 -0.05 -7.19
C LEU A 71 -12.84 0.30 -8.66
N GLN A 72 -13.57 -0.55 -9.38
CA GLN A 72 -13.89 -0.27 -10.76
C GLN A 72 -14.71 1.01 -10.87
N GLY A 73 -14.33 1.87 -11.82
CA GLY A 73 -15.01 3.14 -12.02
C GLY A 73 -14.64 4.23 -11.05
N GLN A 74 -13.76 3.96 -10.09
CA GLN A 74 -13.28 4.96 -9.12
C GLN A 74 -11.95 5.53 -9.56
N PRO A 75 -11.69 6.82 -9.29
CA PRO A 75 -10.37 7.39 -9.55
C PRO A 75 -9.34 6.87 -8.56
N MET A 76 -8.10 6.77 -9.01
CA MET A 76 -7.00 6.40 -8.15
C MET A 76 -6.60 7.62 -7.30
N ASN A 77 -6.75 7.51 -5.99
CA ASN A 77 -6.49 8.63 -5.08
C ASN A 77 -5.16 8.41 -4.35
N ILE A 78 -4.10 9.01 -4.86
CA ILE A 78 -2.76 8.92 -4.26
C ILE A 78 -2.34 10.26 -3.66
N GLY A 79 -3.06 11.34 -3.99
CA GLY A 79 -2.66 12.68 -3.61
C GLY A 79 -2.42 12.88 -2.13
N LEU A 80 -3.35 12.39 -1.29
CA LEU A 80 -3.21 12.50 0.17
C LEU A 80 -2.01 11.75 0.70
N TYR A 81 -1.74 10.56 0.16
CA TYR A 81 -0.59 9.77 0.57
C TYR A 81 0.71 10.47 0.21
N LYS A 82 0.78 11.04 -1.00
CA LYS A 82 1.95 11.79 -1.44
C LYS A 82 2.23 12.99 -0.55
N VAL A 83 1.20 13.75 -0.22
CA VAL A 83 1.33 14.91 0.67
C VAL A 83 1.81 14.48 2.06
N ALA A 84 1.27 13.38 2.57
CA ALA A 84 1.68 12.84 3.86
C ALA A 84 3.16 12.43 3.86
N GLN A 85 3.66 11.85 2.76
CA GLN A 85 5.07 11.49 2.67
C GLN A 85 5.99 12.70 2.58
N GLU A 86 5.56 13.75 1.91
CA GLU A 86 6.33 14.99 1.81
C GLU A 86 6.46 15.67 3.17
N SER A 87 5.49 15.48 4.05
CA SER A 87 5.48 16.06 5.39
C SER A 87 5.95 15.07 6.46
N LYS A 88 6.88 14.21 6.12
CA LYS A 88 7.26 13.08 6.94
C LYS A 88 7.63 13.43 8.38
N ASP A 89 8.41 14.48 8.60
CA ASP A 89 8.86 14.86 9.95
C ASP A 89 7.70 15.34 10.80
N LYS A 90 6.87 16.23 10.25
CA LYS A 90 5.66 16.68 10.92
C LYS A 90 4.68 15.54 11.11
N ARG A 91 4.65 14.63 10.18
CA ARG A 91 3.79 13.47 10.19
C ARG A 91 4.11 12.52 11.34
N LEU A 92 5.39 12.31 11.63
CA LEU A 92 5.78 11.46 12.75
C LEU A 92 5.25 12.01 14.07
N LEU A 93 5.36 13.31 14.28
CA LEU A 93 4.81 13.96 15.47
C LEU A 93 3.30 13.84 15.50
N TYR A 94 2.66 14.05 14.36
CA TYR A 94 1.20 13.95 14.26
C TYR A 94 0.72 12.52 14.56
N TYR A 95 1.41 11.53 14.04
CA TYR A 95 1.06 10.13 14.29
C TYR A 95 1.22 9.76 15.75
N ALA A 96 2.28 10.23 16.39
CA ALA A 96 2.49 9.96 17.80
C ALA A 96 1.34 10.53 18.63
N GLN A 97 0.90 11.74 18.30
CA GLN A 97 -0.22 12.37 18.97
C GLN A 97 -1.53 11.63 18.73
N CYS A 98 -1.77 11.21 17.49
CA CYS A 98 -2.97 10.46 17.14
C CYS A 98 -3.03 9.12 17.84
N LEU A 99 -1.90 8.41 17.90
CA LEU A 99 -1.83 7.11 18.58
C LEU A 99 -2.09 7.26 20.07
N GLN A 100 -1.60 8.34 20.68
CA GLN A 100 -1.86 8.61 22.08
C GLN A 100 -3.34 8.87 22.35
N ARG A 101 -4.01 9.52 21.42
CA ARG A 101 -5.45 9.80 21.57
C ARG A 101 -6.29 8.54 21.41
N VAL A 102 -5.88 7.65 20.53
CA VAL A 102 -6.62 6.43 20.24
C VAL A 102 -6.32 5.34 21.27
N ALA A 103 -5.13 5.33 21.78
CA ALA A 103 -4.75 4.41 22.83
C ALA A 103 -5.33 4.86 24.16
#